data_7051c4068cf4f1b0ad0310b4d7803d29
#
_entry.id   7051c4068cf4f1b0ad0310b4d7803d29
#
_cell.length_a   1.000
_cell.length_b   1.000
_cell.length_c   1.000
_cell.angle_alpha   90.00
_cell.angle_beta   90.00
_cell.angle_gamma   90.00
#
_symmetry.space_group_name_H-M   'P 1'
#
loop_
_entity.id
_entity.type
_entity.pdbx_description
1 polymer ?
#
loop_
_entity_poly.entity_id
_entity_poly.type
_entity_poly.pdbx_seq_one_letter_code
_entity_poly.pdbx_strand_id
1 'polypeptide(L)'
;RGLGDVYKRQDSIILLKIKVEILMKKIAFYGKGGIGKSTTASNVSAALSLMGKKVCQIGCDPKNDSTRLLLGHICKETILDKVRACEIEDIKAEDIVHAGFNGITCVETGGPEPGVGCAGRGIIVSLQLLDKLNALPSVDLTLYDVLGDVVCGGFAMPIREGYASDIYIVSSGELMSLYAANNIAKGVRRFAMRGNVRLAGIIGNSRNTPNEKKLLTEFAKRLNTKLIAFVPRDRIVNISENSKQTVLQYAPDSAQADIYRKLANDIWMNEEFSVPTPITFEELEKLVDIYGTEN
;
A
#
# COMPACT_ATOMS: atom_id res chain seq x y z
N ARG A 1 -29.96 28.99 28.97
CA ARG A 1 -30.03 27.58 28.50
C ARG A 1 -29.61 27.49 27.02
N GLY A 2 -28.36 27.54 26.63
CA GLY A 2 -28.01 27.46 25.19
C GLY A 2 -26.54 27.31 24.91
N LEU A 3 -25.64 27.96 25.65
CA LEU A 3 -24.20 27.90 25.36
C LEU A 3 -23.56 26.58 25.84
N GLY A 4 -23.98 26.00 26.96
CA GLY A 4 -23.43 24.74 27.46
C GLY A 4 -23.71 23.51 26.57
N ASP A 5 -24.85 23.51 25.88
CA ASP A 5 -25.22 22.40 24.99
C ASP A 5 -24.47 22.46 23.63
N VAL A 6 -24.08 23.65 23.16
CA VAL A 6 -23.27 23.82 21.93
C VAL A 6 -21.85 23.37 22.20
N TYR A 7 -21.24 23.70 23.31
CA TYR A 7 -19.89 23.21 23.67
C TYR A 7 -19.85 21.71 23.90
N LYS A 8 -20.82 21.11 24.58
CA LYS A 8 -20.90 19.65 24.73
C LYS A 8 -21.08 18.91 23.43
N ARG A 9 -21.82 19.48 22.46
CA ARG A 9 -21.93 18.90 21.09
C ARG A 9 -20.64 19.03 20.29
N GLN A 10 -19.93 20.15 20.39
CA GLN A 10 -18.63 20.32 19.76
C GLN A 10 -17.58 19.34 20.32
N ASP A 11 -17.49 19.21 21.64
CA ASP A 11 -16.59 18.24 22.28
C ASP A 11 -16.92 16.81 21.91
N SER A 12 -18.22 16.46 21.83
CA SER A 12 -18.66 15.12 21.39
C SER A 12 -18.32 14.84 19.92
N ILE A 13 -18.42 15.84 19.05
CA ILE A 13 -18.06 15.71 17.61
C ILE A 13 -16.54 15.61 17.45
N ILE A 14 -15.77 16.37 18.23
CA ILE A 14 -14.31 16.32 18.24
C ILE A 14 -13.84 14.95 18.77
N LEU A 15 -14.40 14.47 19.87
CA LEU A 15 -14.11 13.14 20.43
C LEU A 15 -14.50 12.02 19.47
N LEU A 16 -15.61 12.15 18.74
CA LEU A 16 -16.04 11.18 17.74
C LEU A 16 -15.10 11.18 16.52
N LYS A 17 -14.69 12.34 16.04
CA LYS A 17 -13.69 12.49 14.98
C LYS A 17 -12.34 11.88 15.39
N ILE A 18 -11.84 12.19 16.58
CA ILE A 18 -10.61 11.62 17.12
C ILE A 18 -10.74 10.09 17.26
N LYS A 19 -11.88 9.58 17.72
CA LYS A 19 -12.13 8.14 17.86
C LYS A 19 -12.26 7.42 16.53
N VAL A 20 -12.79 8.08 15.49
CA VAL A 20 -12.85 7.56 14.12
C VAL A 20 -11.46 7.59 13.47
N GLU A 21 -10.66 8.63 13.66
CA GLU A 21 -9.27 8.69 13.18
C GLU A 21 -8.37 7.62 13.84
N ILE A 22 -8.59 7.33 15.12
CA ILE A 22 -7.84 6.28 15.85
C ILE A 22 -8.19 4.87 15.37
N LEU A 23 -9.37 4.66 14.75
CA LEU A 23 -9.84 3.36 14.27
C LEU A 23 -9.48 3.10 12.80
N MET A 24 -9.11 4.10 12.01
CA MET A 24 -8.78 3.96 10.59
C MET A 24 -7.35 3.49 10.43
N LYS A 25 -7.18 2.29 9.85
CA LYS A 25 -5.84 1.79 9.48
C LYS A 25 -5.33 2.52 8.24
N LYS A 26 -4.08 2.99 8.29
CA LYS A 26 -3.40 3.68 7.20
C LYS A 26 -2.14 2.91 6.83
N ILE A 27 -2.24 2.03 5.85
CA ILE A 27 -1.15 1.14 5.45
C ILE A 27 -0.55 1.55 4.10
N ALA A 28 0.73 1.29 3.92
CA ALA A 28 1.37 1.46 2.62
C ALA A 28 2.13 0.20 2.21
N PHE A 29 1.99 -0.16 0.94
CA PHE A 29 2.77 -1.22 0.31
C PHE A 29 3.92 -0.62 -0.48
N TYR A 30 5.13 -1.08 -0.18
CA TYR A 30 6.37 -0.76 -0.87
C TYR A 30 6.99 -2.04 -1.42
N GLY A 31 7.89 -1.93 -2.40
CA GLY A 31 8.60 -3.08 -2.96
C GLY A 31 9.15 -2.78 -4.35
N LYS A 32 10.11 -3.55 -4.79
CA LYS A 32 10.78 -3.41 -6.11
C LYS A 32 9.76 -3.35 -7.24
N GLY A 33 10.02 -2.58 -8.28
CA GLY A 33 9.22 -2.54 -9.50
C GLY A 33 9.01 -3.94 -10.10
N GLY A 34 7.79 -4.23 -10.53
CA GLY A 34 7.44 -5.54 -11.09
C GLY A 34 7.36 -6.70 -10.09
N ILE A 35 7.49 -6.46 -8.76
CA ILE A 35 7.39 -7.52 -7.75
C ILE A 35 5.95 -8.06 -7.57
N GLY A 36 4.94 -7.41 -8.14
CA GLY A 36 3.53 -7.76 -7.97
C GLY A 36 2.84 -7.01 -6.81
N LYS A 37 3.38 -5.87 -6.44
CA LYS A 37 2.87 -5.03 -5.35
C LYS A 37 1.42 -4.59 -5.61
N SER A 38 1.13 -3.98 -6.77
CA SER A 38 -0.21 -3.49 -7.13
C SER A 38 -1.23 -4.63 -7.26
N THR A 39 -0.82 -5.77 -7.79
CA THR A 39 -1.64 -7.00 -7.82
C THR A 39 -1.99 -7.46 -6.40
N THR A 40 -1.01 -7.49 -5.51
CA THR A 40 -1.22 -7.85 -4.10
C THR A 40 -2.12 -6.84 -3.41
N ALA A 41 -1.91 -5.54 -3.63
CA ALA A 41 -2.72 -4.45 -3.07
C ALA A 41 -4.19 -4.59 -3.47
N SER A 42 -4.46 -4.77 -4.77
CA SER A 42 -5.84 -4.92 -5.28
C SER A 42 -6.53 -6.18 -4.73
N ASN A 43 -5.81 -7.30 -4.62
CA ASN A 43 -6.38 -8.53 -4.05
C ASN A 43 -6.64 -8.40 -2.54
N VAL A 44 -5.76 -7.72 -1.80
CA VAL A 44 -5.97 -7.44 -0.36
C VAL A 44 -7.16 -6.50 -0.17
N SER A 45 -7.25 -5.43 -0.96
CA SER A 45 -8.40 -4.50 -0.92
C SER A 45 -9.71 -5.22 -1.23
N ALA A 46 -9.73 -6.08 -2.26
CA ALA A 46 -10.89 -6.89 -2.62
C ALA A 46 -11.28 -7.86 -1.49
N ALA A 47 -10.29 -8.55 -0.89
CA ALA A 47 -10.57 -9.47 0.21
C ALA A 47 -11.13 -8.75 1.44
N LEU A 48 -10.56 -7.60 1.82
CA LEU A 48 -11.06 -6.79 2.94
C LEU A 48 -12.49 -6.29 2.68
N SER A 49 -12.79 -5.85 1.45
CA SER A 49 -14.15 -5.41 1.12
C SER A 49 -15.17 -6.54 1.21
N LEU A 50 -14.78 -7.76 0.80
CA LEU A 50 -15.62 -8.96 0.97
C LEU A 50 -15.79 -9.38 2.44
N MET A 51 -14.88 -8.97 3.32
CA MET A 51 -15.01 -9.10 4.79
C MET A 51 -15.88 -7.99 5.40
N GLY A 52 -16.54 -7.15 4.57
CA GLY A 52 -17.39 -6.06 5.01
C GLY A 52 -16.66 -4.79 5.46
N LYS A 53 -15.36 -4.66 5.13
CA LYS A 53 -14.59 -3.45 5.46
C LYS A 53 -14.74 -2.41 4.37
N LYS A 54 -14.88 -1.15 4.76
CA LYS A 54 -14.81 0.00 3.85
C LYS A 54 -13.36 0.31 3.54
N VAL A 55 -12.94 0.13 2.31
CA VAL A 55 -11.54 0.25 1.87
C VAL A 55 -11.39 1.39 0.87
N CYS A 56 -10.31 2.18 1.02
CA CYS A 56 -9.82 3.09 0.02
C CYS A 56 -8.45 2.59 -0.47
N GLN A 57 -8.25 2.45 -1.78
CA GLN A 57 -6.94 2.20 -2.39
C GLN A 57 -6.49 3.42 -3.17
N ILE A 58 -5.29 3.92 -2.85
CA ILE A 58 -4.67 5.08 -3.48
C ILE A 58 -3.41 4.63 -4.21
N GLY A 59 -3.42 4.71 -5.54
CA GLY A 59 -2.26 4.47 -6.39
C GLY A 59 -1.33 5.69 -6.41
N CYS A 60 -0.08 5.46 -6.05
CA CYS A 60 0.99 6.47 -6.05
C CYS A 60 2.08 6.13 -7.08
N ASP A 61 1.70 5.58 -8.23
CA ASP A 61 2.59 5.27 -9.34
C ASP A 61 2.17 6.11 -10.57
N PRO A 62 3.12 6.73 -11.28
CA PRO A 62 2.84 7.46 -12.53
C PRO A 62 2.15 6.64 -13.63
N LYS A 63 2.14 5.32 -13.54
CA LYS A 63 1.50 4.42 -14.52
C LYS A 63 -0.02 4.33 -14.38
N ASN A 64 -0.60 4.82 -13.28
CA ASN A 64 -2.05 4.84 -13.03
C ASN A 64 -2.70 3.44 -13.08
N ASP A 65 -1.94 2.40 -12.71
CA ASP A 65 -2.35 0.99 -12.87
C ASP A 65 -2.65 0.29 -11.53
N SER A 66 -2.49 0.98 -10.42
CA SER A 66 -2.70 0.40 -9.09
C SER A 66 -4.13 -0.09 -8.88
N THR A 67 -5.12 0.71 -9.27
CA THR A 67 -6.53 0.40 -9.09
C THR A 67 -7.17 -0.34 -10.29
N ARG A 68 -6.38 -0.65 -11.32
CA ARG A 68 -6.83 -1.26 -12.57
C ARG A 68 -7.67 -2.52 -12.39
N LEU A 69 -7.28 -3.40 -11.46
CA LEU A 69 -8.00 -4.66 -11.22
C LEU A 69 -9.29 -4.46 -10.43
N LEU A 70 -9.40 -3.38 -9.69
CA LEU A 70 -10.60 -3.01 -8.94
C LEU A 70 -11.61 -2.27 -9.82
N LEU A 71 -11.11 -1.44 -10.75
CA LEU A 71 -11.93 -0.67 -11.69
C LEU A 71 -12.33 -1.49 -12.94
N GLY A 72 -11.57 -2.53 -13.28
CA GLY A 72 -11.70 -3.27 -14.54
C GLY A 72 -11.08 -2.56 -15.76
N HIS A 73 -10.46 -1.42 -15.57
CA HIS A 73 -9.76 -0.62 -16.60
C HIS A 73 -8.69 0.26 -15.97
N ILE A 74 -7.77 0.76 -16.78
CA ILE A 74 -6.81 1.78 -16.32
C ILE A 74 -7.58 3.08 -16.03
N CYS A 75 -7.27 3.73 -14.92
CA CYS A 75 -7.83 5.03 -14.56
C CYS A 75 -7.47 6.05 -15.66
N LYS A 76 -8.50 6.64 -16.28
CA LYS A 76 -8.33 7.55 -17.42
C LYS A 76 -7.97 8.97 -16.99
N GLU A 77 -8.45 9.39 -15.84
CA GLU A 77 -8.27 10.72 -15.29
C GLU A 77 -7.76 10.61 -13.87
N THR A 78 -6.50 10.95 -13.70
CA THR A 78 -5.85 10.98 -12.39
C THR A 78 -6.03 12.35 -11.74
N ILE A 79 -5.70 12.45 -10.46
CA ILE A 79 -5.71 13.75 -9.76
C ILE A 79 -4.84 14.76 -10.50
N LEU A 80 -3.62 14.35 -10.90
CA LEU A 80 -2.70 15.27 -11.59
C LEU A 80 -3.17 15.64 -13.01
N ASP A 81 -3.91 14.77 -13.69
CA ASP A 81 -4.51 15.13 -14.98
C ASP A 81 -5.56 16.22 -14.78
N LYS A 82 -6.41 16.12 -13.77
CA LYS A 82 -7.38 17.15 -13.42
C LYS A 82 -6.72 18.45 -13.01
N VAL A 83 -5.68 18.41 -12.16
CA VAL A 83 -4.93 19.62 -11.75
C VAL A 83 -4.27 20.35 -12.94
N ARG A 84 -3.95 19.64 -14.02
CA ARG A 84 -3.43 20.25 -15.26
C ARG A 84 -4.52 20.81 -16.15
N ALA A 85 -5.70 20.20 -16.15
CA ALA A 85 -6.79 20.54 -17.06
C ALA A 85 -7.71 21.64 -16.55
N CYS A 86 -7.79 21.85 -15.22
CA CYS A 86 -8.73 22.76 -14.57
C CYS A 86 -8.04 23.57 -13.47
N GLU A 87 -8.65 24.69 -13.07
CA GLU A 87 -8.28 25.36 -11.83
C GLU A 87 -8.62 24.47 -10.63
N ILE A 88 -7.78 24.50 -9.59
CA ILE A 88 -7.94 23.61 -8.41
C ILE A 88 -9.29 23.82 -7.71
N GLU A 89 -9.83 25.04 -7.78
CA GLU A 89 -11.10 25.43 -7.19
C GLU A 89 -12.32 24.81 -7.89
N ASP A 90 -12.17 24.39 -9.14
CA ASP A 90 -13.23 23.77 -9.95
C ASP A 90 -13.27 22.25 -9.81
N ILE A 91 -12.22 21.66 -9.24
CA ILE A 91 -12.11 20.19 -9.07
C ILE A 91 -12.98 19.74 -7.90
N LYS A 92 -13.87 18.77 -8.17
CA LYS A 92 -14.71 18.14 -7.16
C LYS A 92 -14.21 16.75 -6.77
N ALA A 93 -14.63 16.27 -5.59
CA ALA A 93 -14.29 14.92 -5.13
C ALA A 93 -14.70 13.83 -6.13
N GLU A 94 -15.86 13.99 -6.76
CA GLU A 94 -16.41 13.05 -7.77
C GLU A 94 -15.58 12.94 -9.05
N ASP A 95 -14.73 13.94 -9.34
CA ASP A 95 -13.85 13.94 -10.50
C ASP A 95 -12.60 13.07 -10.32
N ILE A 96 -12.22 12.81 -9.07
CA ILE A 96 -10.94 12.17 -8.71
C ILE A 96 -11.07 10.91 -7.86
N VAL A 97 -12.30 10.58 -7.46
CA VAL A 97 -12.62 9.39 -6.67
C VAL A 97 -13.54 8.48 -7.48
N HIS A 98 -13.16 7.22 -7.61
CA HIS A 98 -13.86 6.24 -8.42
C HIS A 98 -14.35 5.07 -7.55
N ALA A 99 -15.53 4.54 -7.87
CA ALA A 99 -16.05 3.33 -7.23
C ALA A 99 -15.52 2.09 -7.95
N GLY A 100 -14.78 1.26 -7.24
CA GLY A 100 -14.28 -0.03 -7.72
C GLY A 100 -15.12 -1.20 -7.22
N PHE A 101 -14.56 -2.39 -7.40
CA PHE A 101 -15.18 -3.65 -6.98
C PHE A 101 -15.71 -3.57 -5.55
N ASN A 102 -16.93 -4.05 -5.34
CA ASN A 102 -17.62 -4.14 -4.04
C ASN A 102 -17.59 -2.81 -3.24
N GLY A 103 -17.64 -1.66 -3.93
CA GLY A 103 -17.69 -0.34 -3.32
C GLY A 103 -16.34 0.16 -2.77
N ILE A 104 -15.22 -0.45 -3.17
CA ILE A 104 -13.89 0.05 -2.83
C ILE A 104 -13.71 1.43 -3.44
N THR A 105 -13.30 2.40 -2.63
CA THR A 105 -12.90 3.72 -3.10
C THR A 105 -11.54 3.64 -3.78
N CYS A 106 -11.47 4.00 -5.06
CA CYS A 106 -10.26 3.95 -5.88
C CYS A 106 -9.82 5.36 -6.25
N VAL A 107 -8.52 5.64 -6.05
CA VAL A 107 -7.90 6.92 -6.39
C VAL A 107 -6.55 6.66 -7.07
N GLU A 108 -6.24 7.40 -8.13
CA GLU A 108 -4.91 7.42 -8.75
C GLU A 108 -4.34 8.84 -8.69
N THR A 109 -3.16 8.98 -8.07
CA THR A 109 -2.51 10.29 -7.98
C THR A 109 -2.01 10.78 -9.32
N GLY A 110 -1.61 9.85 -10.18
CA GLY A 110 -0.97 10.18 -11.45
C GLY A 110 0.52 10.51 -11.30
N GLY A 111 1.12 10.90 -12.39
CA GLY A 111 2.52 11.30 -12.47
C GLY A 111 2.73 12.56 -13.30
N PRO A 112 3.93 13.16 -13.26
CA PRO A 112 4.30 14.21 -14.18
C PRO A 112 4.35 13.66 -15.60
N GLU A 113 4.27 14.54 -16.58
CA GLU A 113 4.56 14.16 -17.96
C GLU A 113 5.97 13.56 -18.07
N PRO A 114 6.18 12.56 -18.95
CA PRO A 114 7.49 11.96 -19.15
C PRO A 114 8.54 13.04 -19.46
N GLY A 115 9.62 13.07 -18.66
CA GLY A 115 10.70 14.05 -18.80
C GLY A 115 10.44 15.39 -18.09
N VAL A 116 9.31 15.60 -17.45
CA VAL A 116 8.98 16.86 -16.78
C VAL A 116 8.74 16.63 -15.28
N GLY A 117 9.72 16.98 -14.46
CA GLY A 117 9.56 17.07 -13.01
C GLY A 117 9.71 15.74 -12.23
N CYS A 118 9.52 15.83 -10.91
CA CYS A 118 9.63 14.71 -9.97
C CYS A 118 8.24 14.17 -9.62
N ALA A 119 8.00 12.89 -9.87
CA ALA A 119 6.73 12.22 -9.56
C ALA A 119 6.29 12.38 -8.09
N GLY A 120 7.25 12.39 -7.17
CA GLY A 120 6.96 12.55 -5.76
C GLY A 120 6.34 13.90 -5.37
N ARG A 121 6.61 14.96 -6.13
CA ARG A 121 5.96 16.26 -5.90
C ARG A 121 4.48 16.21 -6.27
N GLY A 122 4.15 15.47 -7.32
CA GLY A 122 2.77 15.24 -7.73
C GLY A 122 1.96 14.49 -6.67
N ILE A 123 2.56 13.46 -6.03
CA ILE A 123 1.90 12.73 -4.94
C ILE A 123 1.49 13.66 -3.80
N ILE A 124 2.37 14.61 -3.41
CA ILE A 124 2.06 15.59 -2.35
C ILE A 124 0.83 16.40 -2.72
N VAL A 125 0.85 17.01 -3.92
CA VAL A 125 -0.26 17.85 -4.42
C VAL A 125 -1.55 17.06 -4.44
N SER A 126 -1.50 15.81 -4.90
CA SER A 126 -2.68 14.94 -4.97
C SER A 126 -3.25 14.62 -3.58
N LEU A 127 -2.40 14.25 -2.62
CA LEU A 127 -2.87 13.94 -1.26
C LEU A 127 -3.42 15.18 -0.55
N GLN A 128 -2.77 16.34 -0.71
CA GLN A 128 -3.27 17.61 -0.17
C GLN A 128 -4.61 18.03 -0.78
N LEU A 129 -4.82 17.75 -2.08
CA LEU A 129 -6.10 18.02 -2.73
C LEU A 129 -7.20 17.11 -2.20
N LEU A 130 -6.93 15.82 -2.00
CA LEU A 130 -7.87 14.89 -1.37
C LEU A 130 -8.30 15.38 0.03
N ASP A 131 -7.36 15.86 0.82
CA ASP A 131 -7.63 16.42 2.15
C ASP A 131 -8.46 17.72 2.05
N LYS A 132 -8.05 18.67 1.17
CA LYS A 132 -8.76 19.95 0.95
C LYS A 132 -10.22 19.74 0.56
N LEU A 133 -10.48 18.75 -0.28
CA LEU A 133 -11.83 18.44 -0.76
C LEU A 133 -12.63 17.54 0.19
N ASN A 134 -12.05 17.09 1.30
CA ASN A 134 -12.63 15.98 2.10
C ASN A 134 -13.09 14.82 1.21
N ALA A 135 -12.31 14.50 0.18
CA ALA A 135 -12.72 13.60 -0.90
C ALA A 135 -12.78 12.14 -0.46
N LEU A 136 -12.09 11.78 0.62
CA LEU A 136 -12.09 10.41 1.12
C LEU A 136 -13.28 10.19 2.06
N PRO A 137 -14.14 9.23 1.77
CA PRO A 137 -15.21 8.86 2.69
C PRO A 137 -14.64 8.26 3.97
N SER A 138 -15.47 8.18 5.02
CA SER A 138 -15.11 7.42 6.22
C SER A 138 -14.89 5.95 5.83
N VAL A 139 -13.62 5.50 5.86
CA VAL A 139 -13.21 4.14 5.55
C VAL A 139 -12.56 3.49 6.77
N ASP A 140 -12.58 2.15 6.82
CA ASP A 140 -11.93 1.38 7.87
C ASP A 140 -10.42 1.26 7.61
N LEU A 141 -10.03 1.28 6.32
CA LEU A 141 -8.64 1.17 5.91
C LEU A 141 -8.36 1.96 4.63
N THR A 142 -7.25 2.73 4.64
CA THR A 142 -6.64 3.30 3.45
C THR A 142 -5.35 2.56 3.12
N LEU A 143 -5.27 2.02 1.89
CA LEU A 143 -4.10 1.34 1.36
C LEU A 143 -3.43 2.21 0.30
N TYR A 144 -2.19 2.62 0.56
CA TYR A 144 -1.33 3.33 -0.39
C TYR A 144 -0.45 2.33 -1.13
N ASP A 145 -0.65 2.20 -2.44
CA ASP A 145 0.23 1.42 -3.32
C ASP A 145 1.32 2.32 -3.87
N VAL A 146 2.50 2.25 -3.30
CA VAL A 146 3.58 3.22 -3.54
C VAL A 146 4.67 2.61 -4.41
N LEU A 147 5.12 3.35 -5.44
CA LEU A 147 6.28 2.96 -6.25
C LEU A 147 7.53 2.81 -5.36
N GLY A 148 8.21 1.67 -5.43
CA GLY A 148 9.18 1.25 -4.43
C GLY A 148 10.64 1.17 -4.84
N ASP A 149 11.00 1.47 -6.09
CA ASP A 149 12.38 1.27 -6.56
C ASP A 149 13.36 2.34 -6.06
N VAL A 150 12.86 3.51 -5.74
CA VAL A 150 13.70 4.62 -5.29
C VAL A 150 13.07 5.28 -4.07
N VAL A 151 13.75 5.21 -2.93
CA VAL A 151 13.40 5.99 -1.74
C VAL A 151 13.86 7.45 -1.96
N CYS A 152 13.47 8.04 -3.10
CA CYS A 152 13.63 9.48 -3.26
C CYS A 152 12.61 10.20 -2.37
N GLY A 153 12.92 11.44 -1.98
CA GLY A 153 12.09 12.19 -1.02
C GLY A 153 10.61 12.28 -1.37
N GLY A 154 10.24 12.06 -2.64
CA GLY A 154 8.86 12.10 -3.11
C GLY A 154 8.07 10.82 -2.85
N PHE A 155 8.67 9.65 -3.04
CA PHE A 155 8.00 8.38 -2.77
C PHE A 155 7.93 8.04 -1.26
N ALA A 156 8.73 8.74 -0.44
CA ALA A 156 8.59 8.68 1.01
C ALA A 156 7.45 9.57 1.54
N MET A 157 6.71 10.27 0.68
CA MET A 157 5.70 11.24 1.12
C MET A 157 4.55 10.66 1.93
N PRO A 158 3.95 9.50 1.55
CA PRO A 158 2.93 8.90 2.41
C PRO A 158 3.45 8.60 3.82
N ILE A 159 4.73 8.24 3.94
CA ILE A 159 5.40 8.00 5.21
C ILE A 159 5.72 9.33 5.92
N ARG A 160 6.33 10.29 5.21
CA ARG A 160 6.87 11.53 5.77
C ARG A 160 5.79 12.45 6.31
N GLU A 161 4.68 12.57 5.61
CA GLU A 161 3.57 13.46 5.96
C GLU A 161 2.50 12.76 6.82
N GLY A 162 2.75 11.50 7.25
CA GLY A 162 1.86 10.79 8.15
C GLY A 162 0.58 10.22 7.51
N TYR A 163 0.54 10.15 6.16
CA TYR A 163 -0.58 9.51 5.46
C TYR A 163 -0.62 8.00 5.68
N ALA A 164 0.55 7.36 5.84
CA ALA A 164 0.64 5.94 6.17
C ALA A 164 1.49 5.75 7.43
N SER A 165 0.98 4.98 8.38
CA SER A 165 1.67 4.59 9.63
C SER A 165 2.31 3.22 9.54
N ASP A 166 1.65 2.27 8.90
CA ASP A 166 2.00 0.86 8.91
C ASP A 166 2.53 0.44 7.53
N ILE A 167 3.81 0.14 7.48
CA ILE A 167 4.51 -0.13 6.22
C ILE A 167 4.68 -1.63 6.04
N TYR A 168 4.18 -2.16 4.93
CA TYR A 168 4.44 -3.51 4.46
C TYR A 168 5.37 -3.48 3.26
N ILE A 169 6.35 -4.37 3.23
CA ILE A 169 7.29 -4.48 2.11
C ILE A 169 7.00 -5.77 1.36
N VAL A 170 6.62 -5.66 0.09
CA VAL A 170 6.45 -6.81 -0.82
C VAL A 170 7.82 -7.15 -1.42
N SER A 171 8.28 -8.39 -1.23
CA SER A 171 9.57 -8.86 -1.71
C SER A 171 9.52 -10.32 -2.17
N SER A 172 10.51 -10.71 -2.98
CA SER A 172 10.80 -12.10 -3.33
C SER A 172 12.16 -12.52 -2.77
N GLY A 173 12.53 -13.79 -2.93
CA GLY A 173 13.83 -14.31 -2.53
C GLY A 173 14.99 -13.91 -3.44
N GLU A 174 14.75 -13.16 -4.52
CA GLU A 174 15.81 -12.66 -5.39
C GLU A 174 16.66 -11.60 -4.67
N LEU A 175 18.00 -11.70 -4.77
CA LEU A 175 18.95 -10.79 -4.11
C LEU A 175 18.58 -9.31 -4.30
N MET A 176 18.28 -8.90 -5.54
CA MET A 176 17.94 -7.50 -5.82
C MET A 176 16.56 -7.07 -5.29
N SER A 177 15.66 -8.01 -5.05
CA SER A 177 14.38 -7.74 -4.37
C SER A 177 14.60 -7.51 -2.87
N LEU A 178 15.42 -8.34 -2.25
CA LEU A 178 15.83 -8.21 -0.84
C LEU A 178 16.63 -6.93 -0.62
N TYR A 179 17.52 -6.57 -1.56
CA TYR A 179 18.28 -5.31 -1.51
C TYR A 179 17.36 -4.09 -1.55
N ALA A 180 16.38 -4.08 -2.47
CA ALA A 180 15.37 -3.01 -2.52
C ALA A 180 14.56 -2.95 -1.22
N ALA A 181 14.11 -4.10 -0.70
CA ALA A 181 13.40 -4.20 0.56
C ALA A 181 14.21 -3.65 1.75
N ASN A 182 15.51 -3.97 1.80
CA ASN A 182 16.44 -3.45 2.82
C ASN A 182 16.61 -1.92 2.73
N ASN A 183 16.68 -1.37 1.52
CA ASN A 183 16.76 0.07 1.32
C ASN A 183 15.45 0.79 1.72
N ILE A 184 14.30 0.19 1.44
CA ILE A 184 13.01 0.68 1.95
C ILE A 184 13.02 0.67 3.48
N ALA A 185 13.49 -0.41 4.11
CA ALA A 185 13.63 -0.51 5.56
C ALA A 185 14.53 0.58 6.15
N LYS A 186 15.63 0.98 5.47
CA LYS A 186 16.45 2.15 5.86
C LYS A 186 15.61 3.44 5.87
N GLY A 187 14.77 3.62 4.86
CA GLY A 187 13.83 4.75 4.79
C GLY A 187 12.84 4.74 5.96
N VAL A 188 12.17 3.61 6.20
CA VAL A 188 11.23 3.44 7.32
C VAL A 188 11.90 3.74 8.65
N ARG A 189 13.10 3.20 8.91
CA ARG A 189 13.88 3.48 10.13
C ARG A 189 14.11 4.98 10.34
N ARG A 190 14.51 5.68 9.28
CA ARG A 190 14.77 7.12 9.34
C ARG A 190 13.53 7.92 9.77
N PHE A 191 12.36 7.55 9.27
CA PHE A 191 11.10 8.23 9.61
C PHE A 191 10.51 7.73 10.94
N ALA A 192 10.69 6.47 11.29
CA ALA A 192 10.27 5.90 12.56
C ALA A 192 10.90 6.62 13.78
N MET A 193 12.12 7.14 13.61
CA MET A 193 12.79 7.94 14.64
C MET A 193 12.21 9.35 14.84
N ARG A 194 11.34 9.80 13.92
CA ARG A 194 10.75 11.14 13.91
C ARG A 194 9.24 11.17 14.04
N GLY A 195 8.57 10.02 13.94
CA GLY A 195 7.11 9.92 13.92
C GLY A 195 6.60 8.52 14.21
N ASN A 196 5.31 8.30 13.96
CA ASN A 196 4.60 7.06 14.28
C ASN A 196 4.67 5.97 13.19
N VAL A 197 5.58 6.12 12.22
CA VAL A 197 5.74 5.15 11.15
C VAL A 197 6.47 3.91 11.64
N ARG A 198 5.99 2.72 11.28
CA ARG A 198 6.56 1.43 11.68
C ARG A 198 6.57 0.45 10.52
N LEU A 199 7.50 -0.48 10.56
CA LEU A 199 7.48 -1.65 9.69
C LEU A 199 6.50 -2.66 10.27
N ALA A 200 5.46 -2.98 9.50
CA ALA A 200 4.38 -3.90 9.88
C ALA A 200 4.69 -5.35 9.45
N GLY A 201 5.57 -5.53 8.47
CA GLY A 201 6.01 -6.85 8.04
C GLY A 201 6.47 -6.93 6.58
N ILE A 202 6.96 -8.12 6.23
CA ILE A 202 7.31 -8.50 4.86
C ILE A 202 6.18 -9.35 4.29
N ILE A 203 5.78 -9.08 3.05
CA ILE A 203 4.89 -9.94 2.26
C ILE A 203 5.76 -10.60 1.20
N GLY A 204 5.94 -11.91 1.30
CA GLY A 204 6.65 -12.70 0.30
C GLY A 204 5.78 -12.91 -0.92
N ASN A 205 6.19 -12.43 -2.09
CA ASN A 205 5.54 -12.72 -3.37
C ASN A 205 6.50 -13.53 -4.23
N SER A 206 6.23 -14.83 -4.34
CA SER A 206 7.16 -15.83 -4.86
C SER A 206 7.55 -15.59 -6.32
N ARG A 207 8.84 -15.79 -6.59
CA ARG A 207 9.43 -15.94 -7.92
C ARG A 207 9.91 -17.37 -8.18
N ASN A 208 9.54 -18.31 -7.29
CA ASN A 208 9.95 -19.71 -7.31
C ASN A 208 11.48 -19.87 -7.20
N THR A 209 12.14 -19.01 -6.44
CA THR A 209 13.56 -19.22 -6.10
C THR A 209 13.69 -20.33 -5.03
N PRO A 210 14.81 -21.05 -4.98
CA PRO A 210 15.02 -22.11 -3.99
C PRO A 210 14.85 -21.60 -2.56
N ASN A 211 14.23 -22.41 -1.70
CA ASN A 211 14.02 -22.12 -0.28
C ASN A 211 13.44 -20.72 0.03
N GLU A 212 12.76 -20.08 -0.92
CA GLU A 212 12.36 -18.68 -0.91
C GLU A 212 11.63 -18.25 0.37
N LYS A 213 10.69 -19.09 0.83
CA LYS A 213 9.94 -18.80 2.07
C LYS A 213 10.85 -18.77 3.29
N LYS A 214 11.82 -19.70 3.37
CA LYS A 214 12.81 -19.77 4.47
C LYS A 214 13.72 -18.56 4.45
N LEU A 215 14.25 -18.22 3.27
CA LEU A 215 15.08 -17.03 3.06
C LEU A 215 14.36 -15.75 3.48
N LEU A 216 13.12 -15.54 3.02
CA LEU A 216 12.31 -14.37 3.38
C LEU A 216 11.98 -14.32 4.88
N THR A 217 11.79 -15.48 5.53
CA THR A 217 11.56 -15.56 6.98
C THR A 217 12.80 -15.09 7.74
N GLU A 218 13.98 -15.57 7.37
CA GLU A 218 15.23 -15.17 8.01
C GLU A 218 15.59 -13.69 7.72
N PHE A 219 15.33 -13.22 6.50
CA PHE A 219 15.48 -11.82 6.16
C PHE A 219 14.58 -10.91 7.03
N ALA A 220 13.29 -11.27 7.18
CA ALA A 220 12.37 -10.54 8.03
C ALA A 220 12.85 -10.47 9.48
N LYS A 221 13.33 -11.58 10.05
CA LYS A 221 13.92 -11.61 11.40
C LYS A 221 15.12 -10.68 11.54
N ARG A 222 16.03 -10.66 10.55
CA ARG A 222 17.19 -9.75 10.54
C ARG A 222 16.76 -8.29 10.52
N LEU A 223 15.68 -7.98 9.80
CA LEU A 223 15.09 -6.64 9.79
C LEU A 223 14.32 -6.29 11.08
N ASN A 224 14.27 -7.16 12.07
CA ASN A 224 13.46 -7.00 13.29
C ASN A 224 11.97 -6.91 12.99
N THR A 225 11.47 -7.77 12.08
CA THR A 225 10.06 -7.86 11.72
C THR A 225 9.67 -9.32 11.42
N LYS A 226 8.47 -9.55 10.91
CA LYS A 226 7.98 -10.88 10.55
C LYS A 226 7.61 -10.98 9.07
N LEU A 227 7.65 -12.21 8.56
CA LEU A 227 7.02 -12.55 7.29
C LEU A 227 5.51 -12.70 7.56
N ILE A 228 4.70 -11.71 7.14
CA ILE A 228 3.25 -11.70 7.36
C ILE A 228 2.59 -12.84 6.59
N ALA A 229 2.94 -12.97 5.31
CA ALA A 229 2.44 -14.02 4.45
C ALA A 229 3.45 -14.34 3.36
N PHE A 230 3.28 -15.53 2.76
CA PHE A 230 3.98 -15.94 1.56
C PHE A 230 2.94 -16.27 0.50
N VAL A 231 2.93 -15.49 -0.57
CA VAL A 231 2.04 -15.63 -1.73
C VAL A 231 2.79 -16.44 -2.78
N PRO A 232 2.43 -17.70 -3.02
CA PRO A 232 3.05 -18.51 -4.05
C PRO A 232 2.73 -17.96 -5.44
N ARG A 233 3.60 -18.24 -6.39
CA ARG A 233 3.36 -17.89 -7.79
C ARG A 233 2.35 -18.85 -8.39
N ASP A 234 1.20 -18.34 -8.80
CA ASP A 234 0.14 -19.12 -9.43
C ASP A 234 -0.28 -18.51 -10.76
N ARG A 235 -0.56 -19.38 -11.73
CA ARG A 235 -1.02 -19.01 -13.06
C ARG A 235 -2.36 -18.27 -13.03
N ILE A 236 -3.22 -18.55 -12.04
CA ILE A 236 -4.53 -17.93 -11.91
C ILE A 236 -4.41 -16.41 -11.74
N VAL A 237 -3.33 -15.92 -11.13
CA VAL A 237 -3.06 -14.48 -10.97
C VAL A 237 -2.95 -13.80 -12.33
N ASN A 238 -2.13 -14.36 -13.23
CA ASN A 238 -1.97 -13.81 -14.58
C ASN A 238 -3.27 -13.89 -15.40
N ILE A 239 -4.05 -14.96 -15.25
CA ILE A 239 -5.32 -15.12 -15.95
C ILE A 239 -6.33 -14.07 -15.47
N SER A 240 -6.43 -13.85 -14.16
CA SER A 240 -7.32 -12.82 -13.59
C SER A 240 -6.89 -11.41 -14.00
N GLU A 241 -5.58 -11.11 -13.99
CA GLU A 241 -5.05 -9.82 -14.47
C GLU A 241 -5.38 -9.56 -15.94
N ASN A 242 -5.27 -10.56 -16.82
CA ASN A 242 -5.65 -10.46 -18.23
C ASN A 242 -7.15 -10.22 -18.40
N SER A 243 -7.96 -10.75 -17.48
CA SER A 243 -9.39 -10.51 -17.39
C SER A 243 -9.75 -9.18 -16.71
N LYS A 244 -8.75 -8.38 -16.31
CA LYS A 244 -8.89 -7.09 -15.59
C LYS A 244 -9.65 -7.23 -14.28
N GLN A 245 -9.46 -8.33 -13.60
CA GLN A 245 -10.12 -8.67 -12.33
C GLN A 245 -9.09 -9.08 -11.28
N THR A 246 -9.43 -8.94 -10.01
CA THR A 246 -8.68 -9.57 -8.93
C THR A 246 -8.93 -11.08 -8.95
N VAL A 247 -8.07 -11.87 -8.30
CA VAL A 247 -8.28 -13.30 -8.13
C VAL A 247 -9.60 -13.57 -7.37
N LEU A 248 -9.92 -12.70 -6.40
CA LEU A 248 -11.17 -12.79 -5.61
C LEU A 248 -12.44 -12.65 -6.47
N GLN A 249 -12.35 -11.88 -7.57
CA GLN A 249 -13.46 -11.70 -8.51
C GLN A 249 -13.51 -12.83 -9.54
N TYR A 250 -12.33 -13.18 -10.10
CA TYR A 250 -12.25 -14.11 -11.23
C TYR A 250 -12.41 -15.57 -10.81
N ALA A 251 -11.76 -15.96 -9.72
CA ALA A 251 -11.72 -17.33 -9.22
C ALA A 251 -11.86 -17.36 -7.68
N PRO A 252 -13.03 -16.97 -7.14
CA PRO A 252 -13.21 -16.80 -5.69
C PRO A 252 -12.98 -18.07 -4.89
N ASP A 253 -13.19 -19.25 -5.47
CA ASP A 253 -13.05 -20.54 -4.80
C ASP A 253 -11.68 -21.19 -5.01
N SER A 254 -10.72 -20.47 -5.59
CA SER A 254 -9.36 -20.97 -5.79
C SER A 254 -8.52 -20.91 -4.52
N ALA A 255 -7.56 -21.82 -4.39
CA ALA A 255 -6.57 -21.80 -3.31
C ALA A 255 -5.81 -20.45 -3.24
N GLN A 256 -5.59 -19.82 -4.38
CA GLN A 256 -4.95 -18.51 -4.45
C GLN A 256 -5.84 -17.40 -3.85
N ALA A 257 -7.16 -17.48 -4.02
CA ALA A 257 -8.10 -16.56 -3.38
C ALA A 257 -8.06 -16.71 -1.85
N ASP A 258 -7.96 -17.94 -1.34
CA ASP A 258 -7.84 -18.20 0.10
C ASP A 258 -6.54 -17.62 0.68
N ILE A 259 -5.44 -17.68 -0.08
CA ILE A 259 -4.17 -17.05 0.32
C ILE A 259 -4.33 -15.53 0.46
N TYR A 260 -5.01 -14.87 -0.48
CA TYR A 260 -5.28 -13.44 -0.39
C TYR A 260 -6.27 -13.08 0.72
N ARG A 261 -7.29 -13.91 0.98
CA ARG A 261 -8.18 -13.74 2.14
C ARG A 261 -7.41 -13.82 3.45
N LYS A 262 -6.53 -14.84 3.55
CA LYS A 262 -5.67 -15.00 4.73
C LYS A 262 -4.74 -13.81 4.90
N LEU A 263 -4.04 -13.37 3.85
CA LEU A 263 -3.17 -12.19 3.88
C LEU A 263 -3.93 -10.95 4.33
N ALA A 264 -5.12 -10.71 3.79
CA ALA A 264 -5.97 -9.57 4.15
C ALA A 264 -6.36 -9.62 5.64
N ASN A 265 -6.75 -10.79 6.13
CA ASN A 265 -7.04 -10.99 7.56
C ASN A 265 -5.81 -10.78 8.43
N ASP A 266 -4.66 -11.31 8.05
CA ASP A 266 -3.41 -11.16 8.80
C ASP A 266 -2.97 -9.68 8.86
N ILE A 267 -3.17 -8.89 7.79
CA ILE A 267 -2.96 -7.44 7.78
C ILE A 267 -3.98 -6.73 8.68
N TRP A 268 -5.26 -7.11 8.59
CA TRP A 268 -6.31 -6.50 9.39
C TRP A 268 -6.10 -6.70 10.89
N MET A 269 -5.69 -7.90 11.29
CA MET A 269 -5.47 -8.30 12.68
C MET A 269 -4.06 -7.97 13.19
N ASN A 270 -3.17 -7.44 12.34
CA ASN A 270 -1.80 -7.16 12.76
C ASN A 270 -1.75 -6.00 13.77
N GLU A 271 -1.13 -6.28 14.91
CA GLU A 271 -0.83 -5.33 15.99
C GLU A 271 0.68 -5.28 16.30
N GLU A 272 1.49 -6.03 15.56
CA GLU A 272 2.94 -6.09 15.76
C GLU A 272 3.65 -5.18 14.76
N PHE A 273 4.26 -4.14 15.30
CA PHE A 273 4.96 -3.12 14.54
C PHE A 273 6.36 -2.90 15.11
N SER A 274 7.33 -2.64 14.23
CA SER A 274 8.72 -2.49 14.65
C SER A 274 9.41 -1.30 14.01
N VAL A 275 10.48 -0.86 14.63
CA VAL A 275 11.52 -0.04 13.97
C VAL A 275 12.49 -1.03 13.32
N PRO A 276 12.64 -1.03 11.99
CA PRO A 276 13.47 -2.01 11.33
C PRO A 276 14.96 -1.84 11.62
N THR A 277 15.69 -2.96 11.55
CA THR A 277 17.14 -3.03 11.64
C THR A 277 17.72 -3.43 10.28
N PRO A 278 17.98 -2.49 9.35
CA PRO A 278 18.56 -2.80 8.06
C PRO A 278 19.94 -3.43 8.19
N ILE A 279 20.24 -4.36 7.31
CA ILE A 279 21.51 -5.10 7.25
C ILE A 279 22.44 -4.53 6.17
N THR A 280 23.72 -4.90 6.20
CA THR A 280 24.68 -4.54 5.15
C THR A 280 24.45 -5.37 3.89
N PHE A 281 25.08 -4.96 2.77
CA PHE A 281 24.95 -5.73 1.54
C PHE A 281 25.65 -7.10 1.65
N GLU A 282 26.80 -7.15 2.30
CA GLU A 282 27.57 -8.37 2.56
C GLU A 282 26.78 -9.38 3.44
N GLU A 283 26.04 -8.87 4.42
CA GLU A 283 25.17 -9.71 5.25
C GLU A 283 24.00 -10.26 4.41
N LEU A 284 23.49 -9.46 3.47
CA LEU A 284 22.42 -9.88 2.56
C LEU A 284 22.90 -10.96 1.59
N GLU A 285 24.10 -10.81 0.99
CA GLU A 285 24.71 -11.83 0.13
C GLU A 285 24.89 -13.15 0.90
N LYS A 286 25.48 -13.09 2.11
CA LYS A 286 25.63 -14.28 2.97
C LYS A 286 24.29 -14.95 3.29
N LEU A 287 23.23 -14.16 3.49
CA LEU A 287 21.90 -14.70 3.75
C LEU A 287 21.37 -15.47 2.53
N VAL A 288 21.55 -14.91 1.33
CA VAL A 288 21.17 -15.56 0.07
C VAL A 288 22.00 -16.82 -0.18
N ASP A 289 23.31 -16.80 0.09
CA ASP A 289 24.19 -17.97 -0.05
C ASP A 289 23.79 -19.11 0.87
N ILE A 290 23.37 -18.82 2.10
CA ILE A 290 23.00 -19.85 3.09
C ILE A 290 21.60 -20.43 2.80
N TYR A 291 20.65 -19.59 2.43
CA TYR A 291 19.23 -19.98 2.36
C TYR A 291 18.65 -19.99 0.94
N GLY A 292 19.29 -19.32 -0.03
CA GLY A 292 18.81 -19.18 -1.40
C GLY A 292 19.37 -20.23 -2.35
N THR A 293 20.29 -21.09 -1.92
CA THR A 293 20.83 -22.19 -2.71
C THR A 293 20.14 -23.52 -2.35
N GLU A 294 19.99 -24.40 -3.31
CA GLU A 294 19.61 -25.79 -3.04
C GLU A 294 20.79 -26.52 -2.39
N ASN A 295 20.56 -27.12 -1.24
CA ASN A 295 21.41 -28.16 -0.67
C ASN A 295 20.88 -29.52 -1.05
#